data_a82abb9cfa5e9f3aca151f75fd1f1658
#
_entry.id   a82abb9cfa5e9f3aca151f75fd1f1658
#
_cell.length_a   1.000
_cell.length_b   1.000
_cell.length_c   1.000
_cell.angle_alpha   90.00
_cell.angle_beta   90.00
_cell.angle_gamma   90.00
#
_symmetry.space_group_name_H-M   'P 1'
#
loop_
_entity.id
_entity.type
_entity.pdbx_description
1 polymer ?
#
loop_
_entity_poly.entity_id
_entity_poly.type
_entity_poly.pdbx_seq_one_letter_code
_entity_poly.pdbx_strand_id
1 'polypeptide(L)'
;IPTGALWTLLGMTLFAVYNILNRGLSLKGYKPITIAMWSMFTGAIMALPFAEHAIELIVVAPISAKFAMAYLVFLSSALGFVFWSYALEHAEKVSDVTNFMYISPIVAAIVAAFLLGEIPNMGLYIGAPIILGSLYLFNQYR
;
A
#
# COMPACT_ATOMS: atom_id res chain seq x y z
N ILE A 1 14.28 9.71 19.13
CA ILE A 1 13.30 9.22 18.11
C ILE A 1 13.60 7.73 17.93
N PRO A 2 12.64 6.83 18.11
CA PRO A 2 12.87 5.41 17.90
C PRO A 2 13.32 5.16 16.45
N THR A 3 14.35 4.34 16.26
CA THR A 3 14.92 4.03 14.94
C THR A 3 13.89 3.54 13.93
N GLY A 4 12.86 2.81 14.39
CA GLY A 4 11.74 2.37 13.56
C GLY A 4 10.95 3.52 12.94
N ALA A 5 10.77 4.65 13.66
CA ALA A 5 10.09 5.81 13.12
C ALA A 5 10.86 6.48 11.96
N LEU A 6 12.19 6.48 12.01
CA LEU A 6 13.02 7.00 10.92
C LEU A 6 12.89 6.14 9.66
N TRP A 7 12.87 4.81 9.81
CA TRP A 7 12.65 3.89 8.68
C TRP A 7 11.26 4.05 8.08
N THR A 8 10.24 4.26 8.90
CA THR A 8 8.88 4.52 8.43
C THR A 8 8.81 5.84 7.64
N LEU A 9 9.41 6.92 8.15
CA LEU A 9 9.46 8.20 7.45
C LEU A 9 10.19 8.09 6.10
N LEU A 10 11.31 7.38 6.06
CA LEU A 10 12.04 7.11 4.82
C LEU A 10 11.16 6.33 3.83
N GLY A 11 10.49 5.27 4.28
CA GLY A 11 9.58 4.47 3.45
C GLY A 11 8.43 5.30 2.87
N MET A 12 7.81 6.15 3.70
CA MET A 12 6.73 7.04 3.24
C MET A 12 7.23 8.07 2.22
N THR A 13 8.44 8.62 2.42
CA THR A 13 9.03 9.56 1.48
C THR A 13 9.31 8.89 0.13
N LEU A 14 9.90 7.68 0.15
CA LEU A 14 10.15 6.91 -1.06
C LEU A 14 8.85 6.52 -1.78
N PHE A 15 7.80 6.19 -1.02
CA PHE A 15 6.49 5.91 -1.60
C PHE A 15 5.85 7.15 -2.25
N ALA A 16 6.01 8.33 -1.67
CA ALA A 16 5.57 9.57 -2.28
C ALA A 16 6.31 9.86 -3.60
N VAL A 17 7.62 9.68 -3.63
CA VAL A 17 8.43 9.78 -4.85
C VAL A 17 7.97 8.77 -5.90
N TYR A 18 7.73 7.51 -5.50
CA TYR A 18 7.19 6.48 -6.38
C TYR A 18 5.88 6.91 -7.06
N ASN A 19 4.93 7.47 -6.30
CA ASN A 19 3.66 7.92 -6.85
C ASN A 19 3.82 9.04 -7.89
N ILE A 20 4.71 10.00 -7.64
CA ILE A 20 5.01 11.07 -8.59
C ILE A 20 5.64 10.52 -9.88
N LEU A 21 6.63 9.62 -9.74
CA LEU A 21 7.29 8.99 -10.88
C LEU A 21 6.32 8.12 -11.68
N ASN A 22 5.48 7.32 -11.01
CA ASN A 22 4.47 6.48 -11.63
C ASN A 22 3.53 7.34 -12.50
N ARG A 23 2.99 8.43 -11.92
CA ARG A 23 2.15 9.37 -12.67
C ARG A 23 2.90 9.99 -13.85
N GLY A 24 4.14 10.40 -13.65
CA GLY A 24 4.98 10.97 -14.71
C GLY A 24 5.23 9.99 -15.87
N LEU A 25 5.40 8.71 -15.57
CA LEU A 25 5.54 7.65 -16.60
C LEU A 25 4.21 7.40 -17.32
N SER A 26 3.09 7.38 -16.60
CA SER A 26 1.75 7.24 -17.20
C SER A 26 1.47 8.37 -18.20
N LEU A 27 1.82 9.61 -17.86
CA LEU A 27 1.68 10.76 -18.77
C LEU A 27 2.55 10.67 -20.03
N LYS A 28 3.64 9.88 -19.98
CA LYS A 28 4.49 9.57 -21.14
C LYS A 28 3.94 8.39 -21.98
N GLY A 29 2.77 7.84 -21.63
CA GLY A 29 2.11 6.76 -22.36
C GLY A 29 2.54 5.34 -21.98
N TYR A 30 3.29 5.16 -20.90
CA TYR A 30 3.59 3.82 -20.40
C TYR A 30 2.36 3.19 -19.75
N LYS A 31 2.07 1.92 -20.09
CA LYS A 31 0.92 1.19 -19.54
C LYS A 31 1.08 0.92 -18.03
N PRO A 32 0.00 1.01 -17.23
CA PRO A 32 0.04 0.77 -15.78
C PRO A 32 0.67 -0.57 -15.39
N ILE A 33 0.35 -1.63 -16.13
CA ILE A 33 0.91 -2.96 -15.90
C ILE A 33 2.43 -2.98 -16.09
N THR A 34 2.94 -2.25 -17.08
CA THR A 34 4.38 -2.16 -17.34
C THR A 34 5.09 -1.42 -16.21
N ILE A 35 4.50 -0.31 -15.74
CA ILE A 35 5.05 0.47 -14.63
C ILE A 35 5.06 -0.38 -13.35
N ALA A 36 3.95 -1.04 -13.02
CA ALA A 36 3.85 -1.92 -11.86
C ALA A 36 4.88 -3.06 -11.92
N MET A 37 4.96 -3.75 -13.05
CA MET A 37 5.89 -4.87 -13.26
C MET A 37 7.35 -4.46 -13.04
N TRP A 38 7.80 -3.37 -13.66
CA TRP A 38 9.17 -2.90 -13.52
C TRP A 38 9.47 -2.38 -12.12
N SER A 39 8.51 -1.71 -11.48
CA SER A 39 8.64 -1.25 -10.10
C SER A 39 8.81 -2.42 -9.13
N MET A 40 7.98 -3.47 -9.27
CA MET A 40 8.08 -4.67 -8.43
C MET A 40 9.36 -5.44 -8.69
N PHE A 41 9.77 -5.58 -9.96
CA PHE A 41 11.01 -6.26 -10.34
C PHE A 41 12.25 -5.56 -9.77
N THR A 42 12.31 -4.23 -9.90
CA THR A 42 13.40 -3.43 -9.32
C THR A 42 13.41 -3.52 -7.80
N GLY A 43 12.23 -3.43 -7.17
CA GLY A 43 12.08 -3.60 -5.72
C GLY A 43 12.54 -4.98 -5.24
N ALA A 44 12.21 -6.04 -5.98
CA ALA A 44 12.66 -7.39 -5.67
C ALA A 44 14.19 -7.53 -5.73
N ILE A 45 14.83 -6.98 -6.77
CA ILE A 45 16.30 -6.98 -6.88
C ILE A 45 16.92 -6.23 -5.70
N MET A 46 16.40 -5.07 -5.32
CA MET A 46 16.90 -4.30 -4.20
C MET A 46 16.67 -4.98 -2.84
N ALA A 47 15.68 -5.87 -2.75
CA ALA A 47 15.41 -6.65 -1.54
C ALA A 47 16.30 -7.90 -1.39
N LEU A 48 16.93 -8.39 -2.48
CA LEU A 48 17.75 -9.60 -2.45
C LEU A 48 18.83 -9.63 -1.35
N PRO A 49 19.58 -8.55 -1.09
CA PRO A 49 20.60 -8.55 -0.02
C PRO A 49 20.02 -8.78 1.38
N PHE A 50 18.73 -8.55 1.57
CA PHE A 50 18.03 -8.70 2.85
C PHE A 50 17.29 -10.06 2.96
N ALA A 51 17.38 -10.91 1.93
CA ALA A 51 16.66 -12.19 1.84
C ALA A 51 17.52 -13.40 2.28
N GLU A 52 18.61 -13.19 3.00
CA GLU A 52 19.62 -14.20 3.33
C GLU A 52 19.03 -15.50 3.91
N HIS A 53 18.03 -15.42 4.78
CA HIS A 53 17.37 -16.57 5.38
C HIS A 53 15.93 -16.81 4.87
N ALA A 54 15.50 -16.07 3.84
CA ALA A 54 14.12 -16.15 3.39
C ALA A 54 13.72 -17.53 2.88
N ILE A 55 14.62 -18.21 2.16
CA ILE A 55 14.37 -19.55 1.60
C ILE A 55 14.20 -20.58 2.73
N GLU A 56 15.07 -20.54 3.73
CA GLU A 56 15.00 -21.44 4.89
C GLU A 56 13.68 -21.26 5.64
N LEU A 57 13.30 -20.00 5.90
CA LEU A 57 12.05 -19.69 6.58
C LEU A 57 10.83 -20.13 5.79
N ILE A 58 10.84 -19.99 4.46
CA ILE A 58 9.74 -20.45 3.58
C ILE A 58 9.64 -21.98 3.60
N VAL A 59 10.76 -22.70 3.58
CA VAL A 59 10.77 -24.17 3.57
C VAL A 59 10.14 -24.72 4.85
N VAL A 60 10.49 -24.18 6.02
CA VAL A 60 9.98 -24.66 7.32
C VAL A 60 8.60 -24.09 7.69
N ALA A 61 8.12 -23.09 6.97
CA ALA A 61 6.83 -22.45 7.24
C ALA A 61 5.66 -23.46 7.08
N PRO A 62 4.64 -23.40 7.95
CA PRO A 62 3.44 -24.22 7.81
C PRO A 62 2.69 -23.89 6.53
N ILE A 63 1.91 -24.85 6.03
CA ILE A 63 1.21 -24.72 4.74
C ILE A 63 0.25 -23.51 4.72
N SER A 64 -0.38 -23.21 5.85
CA SER A 64 -1.25 -22.03 5.99
C SER A 64 -0.49 -20.71 5.76
N ALA A 65 0.73 -20.59 6.30
CA ALA A 65 1.58 -19.42 6.07
C ALA A 65 2.01 -19.31 4.60
N LYS A 66 2.29 -20.42 3.93
CA LYS A 66 2.62 -20.44 2.49
C LYS A 66 1.44 -19.96 1.64
N PHE A 67 0.20 -20.36 1.96
CA PHE A 67 -1.00 -19.85 1.30
C PHE A 67 -1.21 -18.35 1.57
N ALA A 68 -1.02 -17.89 2.82
CA ALA A 68 -1.09 -16.48 3.15
C ALA A 68 -0.05 -15.66 2.40
N MET A 69 1.19 -16.15 2.28
CA MET A 69 2.24 -15.51 1.47
C MET A 69 1.85 -15.45 -0.01
N ALA A 70 1.34 -16.53 -0.58
CA ALA A 70 0.89 -16.54 -1.97
C ALA A 70 -0.24 -15.51 -2.20
N TYR A 71 -1.22 -15.44 -1.30
CA TYR A 71 -2.26 -14.41 -1.32
C TYR A 71 -1.67 -12.99 -1.30
N LEU A 72 -0.74 -12.70 -0.38
CA LEU A 72 -0.11 -11.39 -0.26
C LEU A 72 0.69 -11.02 -1.51
N VAL A 73 1.41 -11.98 -2.10
CA VAL A 73 2.23 -11.74 -3.30
C VAL A 73 1.36 -11.49 -4.53
N PHE A 74 0.38 -12.37 -4.81
CA PHE A 74 -0.36 -12.31 -6.06
C PHE A 74 -1.56 -11.35 -6.00
N LEU A 75 -2.40 -11.43 -4.95
CA LEU A 75 -3.58 -10.61 -4.86
C LEU A 75 -3.28 -9.23 -4.27
N SER A 76 -2.63 -9.18 -3.13
CA SER A 76 -2.41 -7.91 -2.44
C SER A 76 -1.33 -7.06 -3.13
N SER A 77 -0.20 -7.66 -3.48
CA SER A 77 0.90 -6.91 -4.11
C SER A 77 0.74 -6.79 -5.62
N ALA A 78 0.77 -7.90 -6.37
CA ALA A 78 0.80 -7.81 -7.83
C ALA A 78 -0.44 -7.11 -8.41
N LEU A 79 -1.65 -7.56 -8.07
CA LEU A 79 -2.88 -6.94 -8.53
C LEU A 79 -3.06 -5.54 -7.92
N GLY A 80 -2.75 -5.38 -6.63
CA GLY A 80 -2.85 -4.08 -5.95
C GLY A 80 -2.01 -3.00 -6.62
N PHE A 81 -0.76 -3.28 -6.98
CA PHE A 81 0.10 -2.32 -7.68
C PHE A 81 -0.36 -2.02 -9.11
N VAL A 82 -0.92 -3.01 -9.82
CA VAL A 82 -1.50 -2.78 -11.14
C VAL A 82 -2.70 -1.85 -11.05
N PHE A 83 -3.64 -2.10 -10.14
CA PHE A 83 -4.80 -1.23 -9.93
C PHE A 83 -4.40 0.16 -9.44
N TRP A 84 -3.39 0.24 -8.56
CA TRP A 84 -2.85 1.51 -8.09
C TRP A 84 -2.27 2.34 -9.24
N SER A 85 -1.44 1.71 -10.09
CA SER A 85 -0.87 2.38 -11.28
C SER A 85 -1.95 2.81 -12.26
N TYR A 86 -3.00 1.98 -12.43
CA TYR A 86 -4.14 2.32 -13.26
C TYR A 86 -4.93 3.52 -12.70
N ALA A 87 -5.14 3.56 -11.39
CA ALA A 87 -5.79 4.70 -10.74
C ALA A 87 -4.98 5.98 -10.90
N LEU A 88 -3.65 5.92 -10.76
CA LEU A 88 -2.75 7.06 -10.98
C LEU A 88 -2.74 7.53 -12.43
N GLU A 89 -2.89 6.65 -13.41
CA GLU A 89 -2.98 7.00 -14.83
C GLU A 89 -4.21 7.87 -15.11
N HIS A 90 -5.36 7.52 -14.52
CA HIS A 90 -6.64 8.18 -14.79
C HIS A 90 -6.91 9.37 -13.86
N ALA A 91 -6.08 9.60 -12.86
CA ALA A 91 -6.24 10.71 -11.93
C ALA A 91 -5.78 12.04 -12.56
N GLU A 92 -6.44 13.12 -12.23
CA GLU A 92 -5.96 14.47 -12.60
C GLU A 92 -4.71 14.84 -11.79
N LYS A 93 -4.73 14.51 -10.49
CA LYS A 93 -3.62 14.75 -9.56
C LYS A 93 -3.30 13.48 -8.77
N VAL A 94 -2.03 13.31 -8.40
CA VAL A 94 -1.59 12.18 -7.53
C VAL A 94 -2.36 12.15 -6.22
N SER A 95 -2.65 13.32 -5.63
CA SER A 95 -3.41 13.46 -4.39
C SER A 95 -4.82 12.86 -4.46
N ASP A 96 -5.41 12.77 -5.64
CA ASP A 96 -6.76 12.23 -5.82
C ASP A 96 -6.81 10.75 -5.50
N VAL A 97 -5.75 10.03 -5.84
CA VAL A 97 -5.60 8.60 -5.54
C VAL A 97 -5.05 8.38 -4.14
N THR A 98 -4.00 9.12 -3.77
CA THR A 98 -3.32 8.89 -2.48
C THR A 98 -4.19 9.21 -1.28
N ASN A 99 -5.15 10.13 -1.42
CA ASN A 99 -6.09 10.44 -0.35
C ASN A 99 -6.99 9.24 0.04
N PHE A 100 -7.26 8.32 -0.89
CA PHE A 100 -8.00 7.10 -0.57
C PHE A 100 -7.25 6.17 0.40
N MET A 101 -5.93 6.31 0.53
CA MET A 101 -5.16 5.54 1.51
C MET A 101 -5.57 5.85 2.96
N TYR A 102 -6.09 7.04 3.23
CA TYR A 102 -6.57 7.39 4.57
C TYR A 102 -7.82 6.60 4.99
N ILE A 103 -8.53 5.99 4.05
CA ILE A 103 -9.67 5.10 4.35
C ILE A 103 -9.17 3.71 4.79
N SER A 104 -7.96 3.30 4.39
CA SER A 104 -7.43 1.97 4.67
C SER A 104 -7.45 1.55 6.15
N PRO A 105 -7.09 2.40 7.13
CA PRO A 105 -7.16 2.03 8.54
C PRO A 105 -8.59 1.74 9.00
N ILE A 106 -9.57 2.45 8.44
CA ILE A 106 -10.99 2.29 8.79
C ILE A 106 -11.48 0.94 8.25
N VAL A 107 -11.18 0.64 6.97
CA VAL A 107 -11.53 -0.64 6.34
C VAL A 107 -10.84 -1.79 7.07
N ALA A 108 -9.56 -1.66 7.39
CA ALA A 108 -8.80 -2.68 8.11
C ALA A 108 -9.44 -2.99 9.48
N ALA A 109 -9.84 -1.97 10.24
CA ALA A 109 -10.48 -2.15 11.53
C ALA A 109 -11.88 -2.78 11.42
N ILE A 110 -12.66 -2.44 10.40
CA ILE A 110 -13.95 -3.08 10.14
C ILE A 110 -13.75 -4.57 9.83
N VAL A 111 -12.79 -4.88 8.94
CA VAL A 111 -12.48 -6.28 8.59
C VAL A 111 -11.98 -7.06 9.80
N ALA A 112 -11.09 -6.48 10.63
CA ALA A 112 -10.60 -7.11 11.85
C ALA A 112 -11.74 -7.37 12.85
N ALA A 113 -12.67 -6.44 13.02
CA ALA A 113 -13.83 -6.61 13.89
C ALA A 113 -14.71 -7.78 13.42
N PHE A 114 -14.99 -7.90 12.13
CA PHE A 114 -15.86 -8.95 11.58
C PHE A 114 -15.16 -10.33 11.51
N LEU A 115 -13.88 -10.38 11.14
CA LEU A 115 -13.18 -11.66 10.93
C LEU A 115 -12.48 -12.18 12.19
N LEU A 116 -11.95 -11.29 13.02
CA LEU A 116 -11.16 -11.66 14.20
C LEU A 116 -11.91 -11.40 15.51
N GLY A 117 -13.08 -10.76 15.47
CA GLY A 117 -13.83 -10.39 16.67
C GLY A 117 -13.12 -9.29 17.49
N GLU A 118 -12.19 -8.56 16.90
CA GLU A 118 -11.46 -7.50 17.59
C GLU A 118 -12.35 -6.28 17.80
N ILE A 119 -12.35 -5.74 19.04
CA ILE A 119 -13.07 -4.50 19.33
C ILE A 119 -12.18 -3.33 18.92
N PRO A 120 -12.64 -2.45 18.00
CA PRO A 120 -11.89 -1.27 17.59
C PRO A 120 -11.54 -0.41 18.80
N ASN A 121 -10.33 0.14 18.84
CA ASN A 121 -9.90 0.99 19.93
C ASN A 121 -10.56 2.39 19.86
N MET A 122 -10.57 3.13 20.98
CA MET A 122 -11.15 4.49 21.05
C MET A 122 -10.53 5.45 20.04
N GLY A 123 -9.26 5.26 19.69
CA GLY A 123 -8.58 6.07 18.67
C GLY A 123 -9.24 5.98 17.31
N LEU A 124 -9.78 4.81 16.94
CA LEU A 124 -10.49 4.65 15.68
C LEU A 124 -11.85 5.36 15.69
N TYR A 125 -12.60 5.29 16.80
CA TYR A 125 -13.90 5.95 16.91
C TYR A 125 -13.79 7.48 16.79
N ILE A 126 -12.68 8.07 17.23
CA ILE A 126 -12.43 9.51 17.10
C ILE A 126 -11.76 9.81 15.75
N GLY A 127 -10.78 9.00 15.34
CA GLY A 127 -9.99 9.25 14.13
C GLY A 127 -10.78 9.05 12.84
N ALA A 128 -11.64 8.03 12.76
CA ALA A 128 -12.40 7.74 11.55
C ALA A 128 -13.32 8.89 11.10
N PRO A 129 -14.13 9.52 11.98
CA PRO A 129 -14.92 10.69 11.61
C PRO A 129 -14.07 11.88 11.15
N ILE A 130 -12.91 12.11 11.79
CA ILE A 130 -12.00 13.20 11.40
C ILE A 130 -11.45 12.95 10.00
N ILE A 131 -10.99 11.71 9.70
CA ILE A 131 -10.49 11.34 8.39
C ILE A 131 -11.59 11.51 7.32
N LEU A 132 -12.77 10.95 7.56
CA LEU A 132 -13.88 11.04 6.61
C LEU A 132 -14.33 12.48 6.38
N GLY A 133 -14.41 13.29 7.45
CA GLY A 133 -14.73 14.70 7.37
C GLY A 133 -13.70 15.49 6.56
N SER A 134 -12.41 15.21 6.77
CA SER A 134 -11.32 15.84 6.03
C SER A 134 -11.36 15.49 4.55
N LEU A 135 -11.61 14.22 4.20
CA LEU A 135 -11.76 13.78 2.82
C LEU A 135 -12.98 14.40 2.14
N TYR A 136 -14.10 14.51 2.86
CA TYR A 136 -15.30 15.18 2.35
C TYR A 136 -15.03 16.66 2.03
N LEU A 137 -14.44 17.39 2.98
CA LEU A 137 -14.06 18.79 2.78
C LEU A 137 -13.08 18.94 1.60
N PHE A 138 -12.05 18.10 1.54
CA PHE A 138 -11.10 18.13 0.43
C PHE A 138 -11.79 17.96 -0.93
N ASN A 139 -12.76 17.04 -1.02
CA ASN A 139 -13.47 16.79 -2.27
C ASN A 139 -14.46 17.92 -2.64
N GLN A 140 -15.01 18.63 -1.65
CA GLN A 140 -15.95 19.72 -1.88
C GLN A 140 -15.25 21.01 -2.37
N TYR A 141 -14.03 21.28 -1.89
CA TYR A 141 -13.26 22.49 -2.24
C TYR A 141 -12.24 22.26 -3.37
N ARG A 142 -12.34 21.19 -4.09
CA ARG A 142 -11.57 20.86 -5.28
C ARG A 142 -12.25 21.37 -6.55
#